data_309ba862c6504ad2a65dedcad4cd2c3e
#
_entry.id   309ba862c6504ad2a65dedcad4cd2c3e
#
_cell.length_a   1.000
_cell.length_b   1.000
_cell.length_c   1.000
_cell.angle_alpha   90.00
_cell.angle_beta   90.00
_cell.angle_gamma   90.00
#
_symmetry.space_group_name_H-M   'P 1'
#
loop_
_entity.id
_entity.type
_entity.pdbx_description
1 polymer ?
#
loop_
_entity_poly.entity_id
_entity_poly.type
_entity_poly.pdbx_seq_one_letter_code
_entity_poly.pdbx_strand_id
1 'polypeptide(L)'
;MGNLILCHDRHAAHPYEISRIHCRIFTIEELCYYLCNNLYLIDYTIMNEPLCSWIEEEIGMKELADQLRDVMRMRGSVEKFVLTILKDSKIYKESEMIRIQNVLEHLKNQKDVERKKYKGDNLLESGEIEEAIIVYQEILNQEKDESVDEKFYGKIYACLGAAYG
;
A
#
# COMPACT_ATOMS: atom_id res chain seq x y z
N MET A 1 -1.96 22.53 5.50
CA MET A 1 -1.44 22.60 5.47
C MET A 1 -0.37 22.47 5.68
N GLY A 2 -0.09 22.39 5.62
CA GLY A 2 0.76 22.25 5.72
C GLY A 2 1.79 22.05 6.01
N ASN A 3 2.15 21.96 6.24
CA ASN A 3 3.10 21.91 6.60
C ASN A 3 4.11 21.28 6.35
N LEU A 4 4.47 21.34 6.04
CA LEU A 4 5.31 20.90 5.73
C LEU A 4 6.46 20.66 5.97
N ILE A 5 6.73 20.71 6.06
CA ILE A 5 7.67 20.65 6.34
C ILE A 5 8.72 19.91 6.31
N LEU A 6 9.07 19.54 6.15
CA LEU A 6 9.82 19.02 6.00
C LEU A 6 10.75 18.47 6.50
N CYS A 7 10.96 18.39 6.63
CA CYS A 7 11.74 17.99 7.50
C CYS A 7 12.92 17.09 7.39
N HIS A 8 12.95 16.21 6.45
CA HIS A 8 14.05 15.30 6.18
C HIS A 8 14.73 15.76 4.90
N ASP A 9 15.84 16.41 5.03
CA ASP A 9 16.57 16.97 3.89
C ASP A 9 17.26 15.91 3.04
N ARG A 10 17.20 14.65 3.47
CA ARG A 10 17.94 13.59 2.81
C ARG A 10 17.23 13.05 1.59
N HIS A 11 17.87 13.20 0.46
CA HIS A 11 17.44 12.69 -0.83
C HIS A 11 18.29 11.47 -1.19
N ALA A 12 17.70 10.36 -1.51
CA ALA A 12 18.43 9.15 -1.83
C ALA A 12 19.20 9.29 -3.14
N ALA A 13 20.43 8.81 -3.17
CA ALA A 13 21.21 8.75 -4.41
C ALA A 13 20.64 7.68 -5.34
N HIS A 14 20.15 6.58 -4.77
CA HIS A 14 19.52 5.49 -5.50
C HIS A 14 18.07 5.36 -5.03
N PRO A 15 17.08 5.43 -5.93
CA PRO A 15 15.68 5.34 -5.53
C PRO A 15 15.27 3.94 -5.13
N TYR A 16 14.24 3.86 -4.28
CA TYR A 16 13.52 2.61 -4.09
C TYR A 16 12.45 2.52 -5.19
N GLU A 17 12.45 1.43 -5.92
CA GLU A 17 11.51 1.26 -7.01
C GLU A 17 10.35 0.35 -6.60
N ILE A 18 9.13 0.86 -6.76
CA ILE A 18 7.92 0.06 -6.61
C ILE A 18 7.58 -0.42 -8.02
N SER A 19 8.08 -1.61 -8.34
CA SER A 19 8.05 -2.15 -9.71
C SER A 19 6.64 -2.30 -10.27
N ARG A 20 5.68 -2.64 -9.41
CA ARG A 20 4.29 -2.83 -9.84
C ARG A 20 3.69 -1.61 -10.53
N ILE A 21 4.09 -0.41 -10.12
CA ILE A 21 3.56 0.84 -10.69
C ILE A 21 4.66 1.70 -11.31
N HIS A 22 5.86 1.14 -11.46
CA HIS A 22 7.03 1.84 -12.01
C HIS A 22 7.29 3.19 -11.33
N CYS A 23 7.07 3.23 -10.01
CA CYS A 23 7.27 4.44 -9.21
C CYS A 23 8.63 4.39 -8.53
N ARG A 24 9.38 5.47 -8.64
CA ARG A 24 10.68 5.62 -7.99
C ARG A 24 10.56 6.60 -6.83
N ILE A 25 11.05 6.21 -5.69
CA ILE A 25 10.96 6.97 -4.45
C ILE A 25 12.36 7.39 -4.02
N PHE A 26 12.56 8.69 -3.83
CA PHE A 26 13.85 9.25 -3.48
C PHE A 26 13.92 9.79 -2.05
N THR A 27 12.77 9.99 -1.42
CA THR A 27 12.71 10.56 -0.07
C THR A 27 11.73 9.77 0.81
N ILE A 28 11.89 9.92 2.13
CA ILE A 28 10.96 9.29 3.06
C ILE A 28 9.55 9.91 2.94
N GLU A 29 9.48 11.19 2.62
CA GLU A 29 8.21 11.88 2.39
C GLU A 29 7.46 11.29 1.21
N GLU A 30 8.15 11.00 0.11
CA GLU A 30 7.54 10.36 -1.05
C GLU A 30 7.02 8.96 -0.71
N LEU A 31 7.78 8.21 0.10
CA LEU A 31 7.35 6.88 0.55
C LEU A 31 6.07 7.00 1.38
N CYS A 32 6.05 7.91 2.35
CA CYS A 32 4.87 8.13 3.19
C CYS A 32 3.67 8.57 2.35
N TYR A 33 3.88 9.46 1.40
CA TYR A 33 2.82 9.92 0.51
C TYR A 33 2.24 8.76 -0.30
N TYR A 34 3.12 7.91 -0.85
CA TYR A 34 2.68 6.72 -1.58
C TYR A 34 1.85 5.80 -0.69
N LEU A 35 2.34 5.50 0.51
CA LEU A 35 1.64 4.60 1.43
C LEU A 35 0.26 5.14 1.79
N CYS A 36 0.16 6.44 2.12
CA CYS A 36 -1.10 7.04 2.53
C CYS A 36 -2.14 7.08 1.41
N ASN A 37 -1.70 7.23 0.17
CA ASN A 37 -2.61 7.35 -0.97
C ASN A 37 -2.98 6.01 -1.59
N ASN A 38 -2.32 4.92 -1.16
CA ASN A 38 -2.52 3.60 -1.75
C ASN A 38 -2.70 2.50 -0.70
N LEU A 39 -3.30 2.83 0.43
CA LEU A 39 -3.43 1.89 1.55
C LEU A 39 -4.07 0.56 1.13
N TYR A 40 -5.05 0.60 0.26
CA TYR A 40 -5.76 -0.60 -0.20
C TYR A 40 -4.96 -1.41 -1.24
N LEU A 41 -3.89 -0.85 -1.80
CA LEU A 41 -2.99 -1.58 -2.71
C LEU A 41 -1.84 -2.24 -1.96
N ILE A 42 -1.61 -1.85 -0.73
CA ILE A 42 -0.47 -2.32 0.04
C ILE A 42 -0.74 -3.72 0.57
N ASP A 43 0.17 -4.62 0.29
CA ASP A 43 0.12 -6.00 0.77
C ASP A 43 1.47 -6.39 1.37
N TYR A 44 1.62 -7.66 1.71
CA TYR A 44 2.83 -8.16 2.36
C TYR A 44 4.11 -7.94 1.54
N THR A 45 3.99 -7.65 0.24
CA THR A 45 5.18 -7.45 -0.59
C THR A 45 5.95 -6.18 -0.24
N ILE A 46 5.32 -5.23 0.47
CA ILE A 46 6.03 -4.05 0.96
C ILE A 46 6.99 -4.41 2.11
N MET A 47 6.74 -5.53 2.80
CA MET A 47 7.56 -6.00 3.92
C MET A 47 8.75 -6.79 3.38
N ASN A 48 9.78 -6.08 2.95
CA ASN A 48 10.95 -6.71 2.37
C ASN A 48 12.24 -6.07 2.87
N GLU A 49 13.32 -6.84 2.85
CA GLU A 49 14.63 -6.38 3.30
C GLU A 49 15.21 -5.27 2.41
N PRO A 50 15.05 -5.30 1.07
CA PRO A 50 15.51 -4.18 0.25
C PRO A 50 14.96 -2.82 0.65
N LEU A 51 13.71 -2.74 1.07
CA LEU A 51 13.14 -1.48 1.57
C LEU A 51 13.81 -1.05 2.87
N CYS A 52 14.01 -1.98 3.79
CA CYS A 52 14.69 -1.68 5.06
C CYS A 52 16.13 -1.19 4.81
N SER A 53 16.85 -1.86 3.92
CA SER A 53 18.20 -1.45 3.56
C SER A 53 18.24 -0.06 2.92
N TRP A 54 17.28 0.22 2.06
CA TRP A 54 17.15 1.54 1.43
C TRP A 54 16.91 2.64 2.48
N ILE A 55 16.03 2.38 3.43
CA ILE A 55 15.76 3.32 4.52
C ILE A 55 17.01 3.55 5.36
N GLU A 56 17.74 2.49 5.66
CA GLU A 56 18.97 2.59 6.45
C GLU A 56 20.09 3.31 5.71
N GLU A 57 20.39 2.88 4.50
CA GLU A 57 21.57 3.33 3.75
C GLU A 57 21.34 4.63 2.98
N GLU A 58 20.22 4.74 2.29
CA GLU A 58 19.94 5.88 1.44
C GLU A 58 19.25 7.02 2.20
N ILE A 59 18.31 6.70 3.05
CA ILE A 59 17.58 7.70 3.84
C ILE A 59 18.30 8.01 5.15
N GLY A 60 19.07 7.07 5.67
CA GLY A 60 19.82 7.28 6.90
C GLY A 60 19.00 7.11 8.18
N MET A 61 17.88 6.44 8.11
CA MET A 61 17.00 6.20 9.26
C MET A 61 17.19 4.78 9.78
N LYS A 62 18.34 4.53 10.37
CA LYS A 62 18.70 3.20 10.85
C LYS A 62 17.72 2.65 11.89
N GLU A 63 17.30 3.49 12.83
CA GLU A 63 16.36 3.05 13.88
C GLU A 63 15.05 2.59 13.28
N LEU A 64 14.53 3.32 12.29
CA LEU A 64 13.32 2.92 11.59
C LEU A 64 13.53 1.59 10.87
N ALA A 65 14.63 1.45 10.16
CA ALA A 65 14.94 0.21 9.44
C ALA A 65 15.00 -0.98 10.40
N ASP A 66 15.63 -0.81 11.55
CA ASP A 66 15.72 -1.86 12.57
C ASP A 66 14.35 -2.23 13.14
N GLN A 67 13.48 -1.25 13.37
CA GLN A 67 12.12 -1.49 13.82
C GLN A 67 11.31 -2.28 12.79
N LEU A 68 11.48 -1.93 11.50
CA LEU A 68 10.79 -2.64 10.42
C LEU A 68 11.28 -4.09 10.29
N ARG A 69 12.58 -4.31 10.46
CA ARG A 69 13.14 -5.66 10.47
C ARG A 69 12.59 -6.47 11.63
N ASP A 70 12.40 -5.84 12.79
CA ASP A 70 11.80 -6.50 13.95
C ASP A 70 10.35 -6.90 13.68
N VAL A 71 9.57 -6.02 13.02
CA VAL A 71 8.19 -6.34 12.63
C VAL A 71 8.17 -7.57 11.72
N MET A 72 9.06 -7.63 10.74
CA MET A 72 9.15 -8.79 9.85
C MET A 72 9.56 -10.06 10.57
N ARG A 73 10.56 -9.97 11.44
CA ARG A 73 11.06 -11.12 12.20
C ARG A 73 10.01 -11.70 13.13
N MET A 74 9.21 -10.84 13.75
CA MET A 74 8.15 -11.24 14.66
C MET A 74 6.85 -11.60 13.93
N ARG A 75 6.88 -11.67 12.61
CA ARG A 75 5.72 -11.94 11.75
C ARG A 75 4.57 -10.97 12.00
N GLY A 76 4.91 -9.70 12.17
CA GLY A 76 3.93 -8.64 12.35
C GLY A 76 3.12 -8.40 11.09
N SER A 77 2.02 -7.67 11.26
CA SER A 77 1.11 -7.38 10.15
C SER A 77 1.64 -6.28 9.22
N VAL A 78 1.10 -6.24 8.02
CA VAL A 78 1.38 -5.17 7.06
C VAL A 78 0.97 -3.83 7.64
N GLU A 79 -0.16 -3.78 8.34
CA GLU A 79 -0.68 -2.57 8.99
C GLU A 79 0.34 -2.03 9.99
N LYS A 80 0.91 -2.90 10.80
CA LYS A 80 1.92 -2.50 11.79
C LYS A 80 3.18 -1.97 11.10
N PHE A 81 3.60 -2.62 10.03
CA PHE A 81 4.77 -2.19 9.24
C PHE A 81 4.56 -0.78 8.69
N VAL A 82 3.43 -0.55 8.05
CA VAL A 82 3.08 0.76 7.46
C VAL A 82 2.98 1.83 8.54
N LEU A 83 2.27 1.54 9.63
CA LEU A 83 2.12 2.50 10.73
C LEU A 83 3.46 2.87 11.36
N THR A 84 4.38 1.92 11.45
CA THR A 84 5.73 2.19 11.98
C THR A 84 6.46 3.20 11.10
N ILE A 85 6.39 3.04 9.78
CA ILE A 85 7.00 3.99 8.84
C ILE A 85 6.40 5.39 9.01
N LEU A 86 5.08 5.47 9.00
CA LEU A 86 4.38 6.75 9.07
C LEU A 86 4.62 7.46 10.40
N LYS A 87 4.64 6.71 11.48
CA LYS A 87 4.86 7.26 12.82
C LYS A 87 6.29 7.78 12.98
N ASP A 88 7.28 7.00 12.58
CA ASP A 88 8.69 7.37 12.77
C ASP A 88 9.14 8.48 11.81
N SER A 89 8.45 8.65 10.69
CA SER A 89 8.74 9.76 9.77
C SER A 89 8.43 11.11 10.39
N LYS A 90 7.51 11.16 11.37
CA LYS A 90 7.07 12.37 12.06
C LYS A 90 6.49 13.44 11.14
N ILE A 91 6.01 13.02 9.98
CA ILE A 91 5.39 13.91 9.00
C ILE A 91 3.93 14.20 9.34
N TYR A 92 3.24 13.22 9.91
CA TYR A 92 1.80 13.27 10.14
C TYR A 92 1.48 13.60 11.59
N LYS A 93 0.41 14.37 11.77
CA LYS A 93 -0.14 14.69 13.08
C LYS A 93 -0.86 13.48 13.65
N GLU A 94 -1.06 13.49 14.96
CA GLU A 94 -1.76 12.41 15.65
C GLU A 94 -3.17 12.14 15.09
N SER A 95 -3.91 13.20 14.76
CA SER A 95 -5.25 13.06 14.19
C SER A 95 -5.21 12.38 12.81
N GLU A 96 -4.20 12.67 12.01
CA GLU A 96 -4.01 12.02 10.72
C GLU A 96 -3.62 10.55 10.89
N MET A 97 -2.76 10.26 11.88
CA MET A 97 -2.37 8.88 12.20
C MET A 97 -3.56 8.03 12.63
N ILE A 98 -4.46 8.60 13.45
CA ILE A 98 -5.68 7.91 13.87
C ILE A 98 -6.55 7.59 12.67
N ARG A 99 -6.71 8.53 11.75
CA ARG A 99 -7.49 8.31 10.52
C ARG A 99 -6.90 7.19 9.68
N ILE A 100 -5.59 7.21 9.49
CA ILE A 100 -4.88 6.19 8.73
C ILE A 100 -5.05 4.82 9.38
N GLN A 101 -4.91 4.75 10.70
CA GLN A 101 -5.09 3.52 11.45
C GLN A 101 -6.50 2.96 11.29
N ASN A 102 -7.53 3.82 11.33
CA ASN A 102 -8.90 3.41 11.14
C ASN A 102 -9.14 2.84 9.74
N VAL A 103 -8.56 3.45 8.72
CA VAL A 103 -8.64 2.95 7.35
C VAL A 103 -7.98 1.56 7.24
N LEU A 104 -6.81 1.40 7.83
CA LEU A 104 -6.09 0.12 7.80
C LEU A 104 -6.87 -0.98 8.52
N GLU A 105 -7.49 -0.68 9.66
CA GLU A 105 -8.33 -1.64 10.37
C GLU A 105 -9.55 -2.04 9.55
N HIS A 106 -10.17 -1.07 8.88
CA HIS A 106 -11.30 -1.35 7.99
C HIS A 106 -10.89 -2.30 6.87
N LEU A 107 -9.74 -2.03 6.23
CA LEU A 107 -9.22 -2.89 5.16
C LEU A 107 -8.87 -4.28 5.66
N LYS A 108 -8.32 -4.39 6.87
CA LYS A 108 -7.98 -5.66 7.48
C LYS A 108 -9.21 -6.54 7.68
N ASN A 109 -10.35 -5.94 8.03
CA ASN A 109 -11.58 -6.67 8.30
C ASN A 109 -12.40 -6.97 7.05
N GLN A 110 -11.99 -6.44 5.89
CA GLN A 110 -12.65 -6.75 4.63
C GLN A 110 -12.37 -8.18 4.20
N LYS A 111 -13.34 -8.75 3.50
CA LYS A 111 -13.18 -10.07 2.90
C LYS A 111 -12.12 -10.00 1.81
N ASP A 112 -11.44 -11.12 1.60
CA ASP A 112 -10.34 -11.21 0.64
C ASP A 112 -10.76 -10.76 -0.77
N VAL A 113 -11.94 -11.19 -1.21
CA VAL A 113 -12.46 -10.82 -2.53
C VAL A 113 -12.74 -9.32 -2.65
N GLU A 114 -13.19 -8.69 -1.56
CA GLU A 114 -13.43 -7.25 -1.54
C GLU A 114 -12.12 -6.47 -1.64
N ARG A 115 -11.09 -6.91 -0.93
CA ARG A 115 -9.75 -6.30 -1.01
C ARG A 115 -9.17 -6.41 -2.41
N LYS A 116 -9.32 -7.57 -3.04
CA LYS A 116 -8.86 -7.79 -4.41
C LYS A 116 -9.59 -6.89 -5.39
N LYS A 117 -10.89 -6.70 -5.19
CA LYS A 117 -11.66 -5.79 -6.04
C LYS A 117 -11.16 -4.35 -5.92
N TYR A 118 -10.93 -3.87 -4.69
CA TYR A 118 -10.37 -2.52 -4.50
C TYR A 118 -9.02 -2.37 -5.19
N LYS A 119 -8.19 -3.39 -5.12
CA LYS A 119 -6.91 -3.39 -5.82
C LYS A 119 -7.10 -3.26 -7.33
N GLY A 120 -8.02 -4.05 -7.89
CA GLY A 120 -8.33 -3.98 -9.32
C GLY A 120 -8.88 -2.63 -9.73
N ASP A 121 -9.84 -2.09 -8.95
CA ASP A 121 -10.45 -0.78 -9.22
C ASP A 121 -9.38 0.32 -9.26
N ASN A 122 -8.45 0.28 -8.33
CA ASN A 122 -7.40 1.29 -8.26
C ASN A 122 -6.39 1.15 -9.40
N LEU A 123 -6.05 -0.08 -9.77
CA LEU A 123 -5.18 -0.31 -10.93
C LEU A 123 -5.82 0.23 -12.19
N LEU A 124 -7.13 0.03 -12.34
CA LEU A 124 -7.87 0.53 -13.48
C LEU A 124 -7.85 2.07 -13.54
N GLU A 125 -8.09 2.72 -12.41
CA GLU A 125 -8.04 4.19 -12.31
C GLU A 125 -6.66 4.75 -12.61
N SER A 126 -5.62 4.00 -12.25
CA SER A 126 -4.23 4.40 -12.49
C SER A 126 -3.75 4.12 -13.92
N GLY A 127 -4.61 3.53 -14.76
CA GLY A 127 -4.26 3.21 -16.13
C GLY A 127 -3.53 1.88 -16.29
N GLU A 128 -3.37 1.11 -15.20
CA GLU A 128 -2.76 -0.22 -15.20
C GLU A 128 -3.80 -1.26 -15.59
N ILE A 129 -4.28 -1.16 -16.82
CA ILE A 129 -5.46 -1.91 -17.30
C ILE A 129 -5.22 -3.41 -17.32
N GLU A 130 -4.06 -3.85 -17.79
CA GLU A 130 -3.75 -5.29 -17.88
C GLU A 130 -3.71 -5.93 -16.50
N GLU A 131 -3.08 -5.28 -15.53
CA GLU A 131 -3.01 -5.75 -14.16
C GLU A 131 -4.39 -5.78 -13.50
N ALA A 132 -5.23 -4.77 -13.76
CA ALA A 132 -6.59 -4.74 -13.27
C ALA A 132 -7.40 -5.92 -13.79
N ILE A 133 -7.28 -6.23 -15.07
CA ILE A 133 -7.96 -7.36 -15.69
C ILE A 133 -7.56 -8.67 -15.01
N ILE A 134 -6.25 -8.85 -14.77
CA ILE A 134 -5.74 -10.05 -14.10
C ILE A 134 -6.36 -10.20 -12.72
N VAL A 135 -6.41 -9.11 -11.95
CA VAL A 135 -6.99 -9.13 -10.59
C VAL A 135 -8.48 -9.50 -10.62
N TYR A 136 -9.24 -8.90 -11.52
CA TYR A 136 -10.67 -9.21 -11.64
C TYR A 136 -10.90 -10.65 -12.07
N GLN A 137 -10.09 -11.17 -13.00
CA GLN A 137 -10.19 -12.56 -13.45
C GLN A 137 -9.87 -13.53 -12.32
N GLU A 138 -8.89 -13.22 -11.49
CA GLU A 138 -8.56 -14.04 -10.31
C GLU A 138 -9.75 -14.15 -9.37
N ILE A 139 -10.46 -13.03 -9.14
CA ILE A 139 -11.65 -13.04 -8.28
C ILE A 139 -12.74 -13.95 -8.86
N LEU A 140 -12.97 -13.88 -10.16
CA LEU A 140 -14.01 -14.65 -10.81
C LEU A 140 -13.68 -16.14 -10.94
N ASN A 141 -12.39 -16.48 -10.98
CA ASN A 141 -11.94 -17.86 -11.13
C ASN A 141 -11.87 -18.63 -9.81
N GLN A 142 -11.84 -17.95 -8.67
CA GLN A 142 -11.87 -18.63 -7.37
C GLN A 142 -13.30 -18.97 -6.97
N GLU A 143 -13.46 -19.84 -5.99
CA GLU A 143 -14.79 -20.18 -5.48
C GLU A 143 -15.52 -18.93 -5.01
N LYS A 144 -16.81 -18.85 -5.36
CA LYS A 144 -17.63 -17.73 -4.92
C LYS A 144 -17.76 -17.73 -3.41
N ASP A 145 -17.50 -16.57 -2.82
CA ASP A 145 -17.73 -16.36 -1.41
C ASP A 145 -19.21 -16.08 -1.21
N GLU A 146 -19.93 -17.05 -0.63
CA GLU A 146 -21.36 -16.95 -0.40
C GLU A 146 -21.75 -15.80 0.56
N SER A 147 -20.80 -15.34 1.34
CA SER A 147 -21.03 -14.22 2.26
C SER A 147 -21.02 -12.86 1.56
N VAL A 148 -20.67 -12.82 0.29
CA VAL A 148 -20.64 -11.61 -0.52
C VAL A 148 -21.86 -11.58 -1.45
N ASP A 149 -22.49 -10.41 -1.56
CA ASP A 149 -23.68 -10.20 -2.40
C ASP A 149 -23.35 -10.49 -3.88
N GLU A 150 -24.32 -11.06 -4.59
CA GLU A 150 -24.23 -11.28 -6.04
C GLU A 150 -23.97 -9.99 -6.81
N LYS A 151 -24.46 -8.86 -6.32
CA LYS A 151 -24.19 -7.55 -6.90
C LYS A 151 -22.69 -7.22 -6.96
N PHE A 152 -21.94 -7.73 -6.00
CA PHE A 152 -20.48 -7.57 -5.97
C PHE A 152 -19.83 -8.17 -7.22
N TYR A 153 -20.20 -9.40 -7.57
CA TYR A 153 -19.69 -10.07 -8.76
C TYR A 153 -20.15 -9.38 -10.04
N GLY A 154 -21.40 -8.88 -10.04
CA GLY A 154 -21.91 -8.09 -11.16
C GLY A 154 -21.08 -6.83 -11.42
N LYS A 155 -20.66 -6.16 -10.36
CA LYS A 155 -19.80 -4.98 -10.47
C LYS A 155 -18.42 -5.35 -11.05
N ILE A 156 -17.89 -6.52 -10.71
CA ILE A 156 -16.62 -7.00 -11.26
C ILE A 156 -16.74 -7.23 -12.77
N TYR A 157 -17.83 -7.87 -13.22
CA TYR A 157 -18.07 -8.04 -14.66
C TYR A 157 -18.19 -6.69 -15.38
N ALA A 158 -18.85 -5.70 -14.75
CA ALA A 158 -18.96 -4.36 -15.31
C ALA A 158 -17.57 -3.70 -15.42
N CYS A 159 -16.73 -3.86 -14.41
CA CYS A 159 -15.36 -3.33 -14.43
C CYS A 159 -14.52 -3.97 -15.52
N LEU A 160 -14.65 -5.29 -15.71
CA LEU A 160 -13.97 -6.00 -16.80
C LEU A 160 -14.43 -5.48 -18.17
N GLY A 161 -15.72 -5.29 -18.34
CA GLY A 161 -16.27 -4.73 -19.57
C GLY A 161 -15.69 -3.35 -19.87
N ALA A 162 -15.59 -2.49 -18.85
CA ALA A 162 -14.99 -1.18 -19.00
C ALA A 162 -13.48 -1.27 -19.32
N ALA A 163 -12.77 -2.22 -18.74
CA ALA A 163 -11.33 -2.40 -18.98
C ALA A 163 -11.05 -2.88 -20.41
N TYR A 164 -11.89 -3.77 -20.94
CA TYR A 164 -11.74 -4.26 -22.32
C TYR A 164 -12.24 -3.25 -23.35
N GLY A 165 -13.17 -2.41 -22.96
CA GLY A 165 -13.77 -1.41 -23.83
C GLY A 165 -12.90 -0.20 -24.03
#